data_56897c6e2b4703480117ccb978c79668
#
_entry.id   56897c6e2b4703480117ccb978c79668
#
_cell.length_a   1.000
_cell.length_b   1.000
_cell.length_c   1.000
_cell.angle_alpha   90.00
_cell.angle_beta   90.00
_cell.angle_gamma   90.00
#
_symmetry.space_group_name_H-M   'P 1'
#
loop_
_entity.id
_entity.type
_entity.pdbx_description
1 polymer ?
#
loop_
_entity_poly.entity_id
_entity_poly.type
_entity_poly.pdbx_seq_one_letter_code
_entity_poly.pdbx_strand_id
1 'polypeptide(L)'
;MFKKLKLSLLLFCLPFAAFAAQFEVDNQYTIINVEKSATPQVTEFFSFYCPHCYKFESAAKAIEQGLPEGAEFVKNHVNFLGGVSPQAQSNLSFAYLIAKQHGQAQSISDQIFKSIHVQRAPLTEIKDVKKLLEINGIDSATFDQDIASMPIISAEQAMQNKQNKYSKLGALTGVPTFIVNDKYKINLNTIKNQKELDELVAFLLAL
;
A
#
# COMPACT_ATOMS: atom_id res chain seq x y z
N MET A 1 -14.58 -24.47 67.35
CA MET A 1 -15.32 -24.73 66.08
C MET A 1 -14.72 -23.81 65.05
N PHE A 2 -13.79 -24.28 64.21
CA PHE A 2 -13.17 -23.47 63.10
C PHE A 2 -13.80 -23.91 61.76
N LYS A 3 -14.61 -23.01 61.16
CA LYS A 3 -15.14 -23.19 59.79
C LYS A 3 -14.03 -23.02 58.81
N LYS A 4 -13.67 -24.06 58.07
CA LYS A 4 -12.74 -24.00 56.92
C LYS A 4 -13.43 -23.35 55.73
N LEU A 5 -13.00 -22.14 55.38
CA LEU A 5 -13.42 -21.42 54.15
C LEU A 5 -12.66 -22.02 52.98
N LYS A 6 -13.35 -22.75 52.10
CA LYS A 6 -12.79 -23.25 50.85
C LYS A 6 -12.84 -22.11 49.83
N LEU A 7 -11.67 -21.53 49.54
CA LEU A 7 -11.49 -20.55 48.44
C LEU A 7 -11.44 -21.31 47.12
N SER A 8 -12.52 -21.24 46.36
CA SER A 8 -12.63 -21.84 45.04
C SER A 8 -11.99 -20.88 44.01
N LEU A 9 -10.77 -21.20 43.55
CA LEU A 9 -10.08 -20.45 42.51
C LEU A 9 -10.69 -20.82 41.15
N LEU A 10 -11.59 -19.99 40.64
CA LEU A 10 -12.15 -20.13 39.31
C LEU A 10 -11.07 -19.67 38.31
N LEU A 11 -10.41 -20.64 37.64
CA LEU A 11 -9.49 -20.38 36.52
C LEU A 11 -10.32 -19.91 35.33
N PHE A 12 -10.25 -18.61 35.05
CA PHE A 12 -10.86 -17.99 33.85
C PHE A 12 -9.95 -18.29 32.65
N CYS A 13 -10.14 -19.46 32.03
CA CYS A 13 -9.50 -19.75 30.75
C CYS A 13 -10.19 -18.90 29.66
N LEU A 14 -9.59 -17.77 29.31
CA LEU A 14 -9.97 -17.00 28.11
C LEU A 14 -9.73 -17.87 26.87
N PRO A 15 -10.70 -17.97 25.95
CA PRO A 15 -10.49 -18.69 24.69
C PRO A 15 -9.62 -17.86 23.75
N PHE A 16 -8.32 -18.09 23.76
CA PHE A 16 -7.36 -17.49 22.81
C PHE A 16 -7.27 -18.25 21.47
N ALA A 17 -8.23 -19.11 21.17
CA ALA A 17 -8.11 -20.11 20.10
C ALA A 17 -9.05 -19.91 18.89
N ALA A 18 -9.56 -18.70 18.61
CA ALA A 18 -10.57 -18.55 17.55
C ALA A 18 -10.11 -17.88 16.24
N PHE A 19 -8.88 -17.36 16.14
CA PHE A 19 -8.43 -16.66 14.91
C PHE A 19 -7.64 -17.53 13.92
N ALA A 20 -7.15 -18.70 14.32
CA ALA A 20 -6.25 -19.51 13.47
C ALA A 20 -6.94 -20.26 12.32
N ALA A 21 -8.28 -20.25 12.23
CA ALA A 21 -9.03 -21.01 11.22
C ALA A 21 -9.74 -20.15 10.15
N GLN A 22 -9.50 -18.85 10.13
CA GLN A 22 -10.30 -17.95 9.27
C GLN A 22 -9.72 -17.78 7.87
N PHE A 23 -8.38 -17.86 7.70
CA PHE A 23 -7.69 -17.62 6.42
C PHE A 23 -6.66 -18.71 6.14
N GLU A 24 -6.61 -19.18 4.89
CA GLU A 24 -5.78 -20.31 4.46
C GLU A 24 -4.72 -19.86 3.47
N VAL A 25 -3.51 -20.42 3.60
CA VAL A 25 -2.43 -20.28 2.61
C VAL A 25 -2.89 -20.85 1.27
N ASP A 26 -2.45 -20.25 0.18
CA ASP A 26 -2.79 -20.60 -1.21
C ASP A 26 -4.27 -20.42 -1.57
N ASN A 27 -5.07 -19.89 -0.63
CA ASN A 27 -6.43 -19.44 -0.86
C ASN A 27 -6.50 -17.90 -0.77
N GLN A 28 -6.63 -17.32 0.44
CA GLN A 28 -6.72 -15.88 0.62
C GLN A 28 -5.37 -15.16 0.55
N TYR A 29 -4.28 -15.85 0.78
CA TYR A 29 -2.94 -15.29 0.67
C TYR A 29 -1.89 -16.34 0.27
N THR A 30 -0.75 -15.87 -0.25
CA THR A 30 0.41 -16.73 -0.54
C THR A 30 1.64 -16.25 0.23
N ILE A 31 2.55 -17.18 0.56
CA ILE A 31 3.79 -16.87 1.27
C ILE A 31 4.91 -16.66 0.25
N ILE A 32 5.53 -15.48 0.27
CA ILE A 32 6.71 -15.16 -0.53
C ILE A 32 7.94 -15.63 0.23
N ASN A 33 8.90 -16.26 -0.47
CA ASN A 33 10.13 -16.75 0.15
C ASN A 33 11.14 -15.60 0.40
N VAL A 34 10.80 -14.77 1.39
CA VAL A 34 11.65 -13.68 1.90
C VAL A 34 11.49 -13.55 3.41
N GLU A 35 12.43 -12.87 4.06
CA GLU A 35 12.29 -12.48 5.46
C GLU A 35 11.18 -11.44 5.63
N LYS A 36 10.50 -11.49 6.79
CA LYS A 36 9.52 -10.47 7.15
C LYS A 36 10.19 -9.12 7.37
N SER A 37 9.45 -8.05 7.11
CA SER A 37 9.85 -6.70 7.51
C SER A 37 10.06 -6.61 9.03
N ALA A 38 11.03 -5.79 9.45
CA ALA A 38 11.28 -5.55 10.86
C ALA A 38 10.14 -4.79 11.54
N THR A 39 9.47 -3.91 10.80
CA THR A 39 8.29 -3.16 11.23
C THR A 39 7.05 -3.75 10.55
N PRO A 40 5.92 -3.92 11.28
CA PRO A 40 4.67 -4.32 10.65
C PRO A 40 4.28 -3.34 9.55
N GLN A 41 4.00 -3.84 8.34
CA GLN A 41 3.65 -2.97 7.22
C GLN A 41 2.74 -3.65 6.22
N VAL A 42 1.96 -2.83 5.52
CA VAL A 42 1.21 -3.20 4.32
C VAL A 42 1.77 -2.42 3.15
N THR A 43 2.32 -3.10 2.15
CA THR A 43 2.75 -2.46 0.91
C THR A 43 1.69 -2.65 -0.16
N GLU A 44 1.17 -1.55 -0.70
CA GLU A 44 0.38 -1.52 -1.91
C GLU A 44 1.28 -1.23 -3.10
N PHE A 45 1.38 -2.16 -4.06
CA PHE A 45 1.91 -1.88 -5.38
C PHE A 45 0.76 -1.43 -6.28
N PHE A 46 0.88 -0.24 -6.86
CA PHE A 46 -0.18 0.36 -7.67
C PHE A 46 0.39 1.18 -8.82
N SER A 47 -0.46 1.55 -9.76
CA SER A 47 -0.13 2.55 -10.78
C SER A 47 -1.28 3.50 -10.96
N PHE A 48 -0.97 4.78 -11.14
CA PHE A 48 -1.96 5.78 -11.50
C PHE A 48 -2.64 5.51 -12.85
N TYR A 49 -1.97 4.80 -13.77
CA TYR A 49 -2.57 4.40 -15.05
C TYR A 49 -3.45 3.15 -14.98
N CYS A 50 -3.52 2.49 -13.82
CA CYS A 50 -4.30 1.27 -13.64
C CYS A 50 -5.77 1.58 -13.25
N PRO A 51 -6.77 1.27 -14.09
CA PRO A 51 -8.18 1.51 -13.74
C PRO A 51 -8.65 0.70 -12.53
N HIS A 52 -8.08 -0.49 -12.30
CA HIS A 52 -8.39 -1.31 -11.13
C HIS A 52 -7.84 -0.67 -9.85
N CYS A 53 -6.64 -0.08 -9.90
CA CYS A 53 -6.06 0.66 -8.77
C CYS A 53 -6.93 1.87 -8.42
N TYR A 54 -7.40 2.63 -9.43
CA TYR A 54 -8.33 3.74 -9.21
C TYR A 54 -9.61 3.31 -8.49
N LYS A 55 -10.21 2.17 -8.91
CA LYS A 55 -11.40 1.62 -8.25
C LYS A 55 -11.12 1.13 -6.83
N PHE A 56 -9.90 0.67 -6.57
CA PHE A 56 -9.48 0.10 -5.29
C PHE A 56 -8.98 1.15 -4.28
N GLU A 57 -8.82 2.41 -4.70
CA GLU A 57 -8.26 3.48 -3.87
C GLU A 57 -9.04 3.69 -2.56
N SER A 58 -10.38 3.58 -2.58
CA SER A 58 -11.18 3.67 -1.36
C SER A 58 -10.90 2.53 -0.37
N ALA A 59 -10.66 1.32 -0.88
CA ALA A 59 -10.31 0.17 -0.05
C ALA A 59 -8.89 0.31 0.51
N ALA A 60 -7.93 0.79 -0.29
CA ALA A 60 -6.58 1.07 0.16
C ALA A 60 -6.54 2.10 1.30
N LYS A 61 -7.33 3.18 1.19
CA LYS A 61 -7.50 4.17 2.26
C LYS A 61 -8.11 3.58 3.52
N ALA A 62 -9.10 2.71 3.38
CA ALA A 62 -9.72 2.05 4.53
C ALA A 62 -8.71 1.15 5.26
N ILE A 63 -7.88 0.40 4.53
CA ILE A 63 -6.78 -0.37 5.11
C ILE A 63 -5.84 0.56 5.89
N GLU A 64 -5.35 1.64 5.27
CA GLU A 64 -4.42 2.59 5.90
C GLU A 64 -4.97 3.16 7.20
N GLN A 65 -6.25 3.57 7.20
CA GLN A 65 -6.93 4.12 8.38
C GLN A 65 -7.20 3.09 9.48
N GLY A 66 -7.33 1.81 9.10
CA GLY A 66 -7.60 0.70 10.01
C GLY A 66 -6.35 0.03 10.57
N LEU A 67 -5.14 0.45 10.19
CA LEU A 67 -3.91 -0.15 10.69
C LEU A 67 -3.76 0.05 12.20
N PRO A 68 -3.26 -0.97 12.92
CA PRO A 68 -2.92 -0.82 14.32
C PRO A 68 -1.73 0.14 14.52
N GLU A 69 -1.62 0.69 15.72
CA GLU A 69 -0.51 1.56 16.10
C GLU A 69 0.85 0.86 15.85
N GLY A 70 1.78 1.57 15.23
CA GLY A 70 3.11 1.07 14.88
C GLY A 70 3.17 0.28 13.57
N ALA A 71 2.05 0.04 12.88
CA ALA A 71 2.05 -0.50 11.52
C ALA A 71 2.05 0.61 10.48
N GLU A 72 2.73 0.38 9.35
CA GLU A 72 2.88 1.35 8.27
C GLU A 72 2.10 0.94 7.02
N PHE A 73 1.48 1.92 6.33
CA PHE A 73 0.97 1.75 4.97
C PHE A 73 1.95 2.36 3.98
N VAL A 74 2.48 1.51 3.09
CA VAL A 74 3.49 1.91 2.11
C VAL A 74 2.89 1.83 0.71
N LYS A 75 2.68 2.97 0.05
CA LYS A 75 2.31 3.00 -1.38
C LYS A 75 3.57 2.95 -2.24
N ASN A 76 3.64 1.95 -3.12
CA ASN A 76 4.72 1.77 -4.08
C ASN A 76 4.17 1.88 -5.50
N HIS A 77 4.33 3.04 -6.11
CA HIS A 77 3.95 3.23 -7.51
C HIS A 77 4.90 2.44 -8.43
N VAL A 78 4.34 1.74 -9.43
CA VAL A 78 5.13 0.92 -10.37
C VAL A 78 5.25 1.60 -11.73
N ASN A 79 6.29 1.22 -12.52
CA ASN A 79 6.56 1.79 -13.82
C ASN A 79 6.63 0.76 -14.97
N PHE A 80 6.01 -0.41 -14.79
CA PHE A 80 6.07 -1.52 -15.76
C PHE A 80 4.77 -1.78 -16.54
N LEU A 81 3.72 -0.99 -16.33
CA LEU A 81 2.47 -1.21 -17.07
C LEU A 81 2.66 -0.99 -18.58
N GLY A 82 2.10 -1.91 -19.37
CA GLY A 82 2.05 -1.75 -20.82
C GLY A 82 1.19 -0.56 -21.29
N GLY A 83 1.49 -0.04 -22.48
CA GLY A 83 0.73 1.05 -23.09
C GLY A 83 1.16 2.47 -22.70
N VAL A 84 2.01 2.61 -21.67
CA VAL A 84 2.60 3.90 -21.23
C VAL A 84 4.09 3.68 -21.01
N SER A 85 4.92 4.66 -21.40
CA SER A 85 6.36 4.54 -21.22
C SER A 85 6.75 4.45 -19.74
N PRO A 86 7.81 3.70 -19.37
CA PRO A 86 8.31 3.66 -18.00
C PRO A 86 8.63 5.06 -17.45
N GLN A 87 9.16 5.96 -18.30
CA GLN A 87 9.47 7.33 -17.90
C GLN A 87 8.22 8.12 -17.50
N ALA A 88 7.13 8.02 -18.29
CA ALA A 88 5.88 8.70 -17.95
C ALA A 88 5.30 8.15 -16.63
N GLN A 89 5.44 6.86 -16.38
CA GLN A 89 5.04 6.24 -15.10
C GLN A 89 5.93 6.74 -13.95
N SER A 90 7.25 6.78 -14.12
CA SER A 90 8.17 7.32 -13.10
C SER A 90 7.92 8.81 -12.82
N ASN A 91 7.51 9.61 -13.81
CA ASN A 91 7.10 11.01 -13.59
C ASN A 91 5.96 11.11 -12.55
N LEU A 92 5.02 10.15 -12.55
CA LEU A 92 3.95 10.10 -11.55
C LEU A 92 4.44 9.55 -10.19
N SER A 93 5.46 8.69 -10.16
CA SER A 93 6.15 8.33 -8.91
C SER A 93 6.76 9.56 -8.25
N PHE A 94 7.45 10.39 -9.03
CA PHE A 94 8.02 11.67 -8.55
C PHE A 94 6.92 12.60 -8.03
N ALA A 95 5.81 12.75 -8.77
CA ALA A 95 4.67 13.56 -8.33
C ALA A 95 4.14 13.12 -6.95
N TYR A 96 3.93 11.82 -6.77
CA TYR A 96 3.49 11.26 -5.51
C TYR A 96 4.49 11.51 -4.37
N LEU A 97 5.78 11.30 -4.61
CA LEU A 97 6.83 11.46 -3.61
C LEU A 97 6.99 12.93 -3.18
N ILE A 98 6.97 13.86 -4.15
CA ILE A 98 6.98 15.30 -3.88
C ILE A 98 5.74 15.68 -3.05
N ALA A 99 4.55 15.25 -3.49
CA ALA A 99 3.32 15.50 -2.74
C ALA A 99 3.36 14.94 -1.32
N LYS A 100 3.96 13.75 -1.14
CA LYS A 100 4.15 13.13 0.18
C LYS A 100 5.07 13.98 1.07
N GLN A 101 6.17 14.50 0.54
CA GLN A 101 7.08 15.39 1.26
C GLN A 101 6.37 16.64 1.77
N HIS A 102 5.39 17.14 1.02
CA HIS A 102 4.58 18.32 1.39
C HIS A 102 3.28 17.99 2.13
N GLY A 103 3.07 16.75 2.57
CA GLY A 103 1.87 16.34 3.30
C GLY A 103 0.61 16.31 2.45
N GLN A 104 0.74 16.25 1.12
CA GLN A 104 -0.36 16.31 0.16
C GLN A 104 -0.53 15.00 -0.64
N ALA A 105 0.10 13.91 -0.21
CA ALA A 105 0.12 12.64 -0.95
C ALA A 105 -1.29 12.20 -1.39
N GLN A 106 -2.26 12.24 -0.48
CA GLN A 106 -3.61 11.78 -0.75
C GLN A 106 -4.36 12.69 -1.72
N SER A 107 -4.34 14.00 -1.50
CA SER A 107 -5.05 14.97 -2.36
C SER A 107 -4.49 14.97 -3.79
N ILE A 108 -3.17 14.90 -3.95
CA ILE A 108 -2.52 14.84 -5.26
C ILE A 108 -2.78 13.49 -5.93
N SER A 109 -2.75 12.37 -5.20
CA SER A 109 -3.13 11.06 -5.74
C SER A 109 -4.55 11.07 -6.31
N ASP A 110 -5.50 11.63 -5.59
CA ASP A 110 -6.88 11.77 -6.04
C ASP A 110 -6.99 12.60 -7.33
N GLN A 111 -6.23 13.69 -7.42
CA GLN A 111 -6.21 14.55 -8.62
C GLN A 111 -5.56 13.83 -9.82
N ILE A 112 -4.47 13.09 -9.61
CA ILE A 112 -3.83 12.31 -10.69
C ILE A 112 -4.79 11.24 -11.20
N PHE A 113 -5.38 10.44 -10.31
CA PHE A 113 -6.36 9.42 -10.71
C PHE A 113 -7.56 10.02 -11.44
N LYS A 114 -8.13 11.12 -10.94
CA LYS A 114 -9.23 11.83 -11.59
C LYS A 114 -8.84 12.36 -12.96
N SER A 115 -7.66 12.95 -13.09
CA SER A 115 -7.17 13.47 -14.36
C SER A 115 -7.08 12.37 -15.41
N ILE A 116 -6.49 11.22 -15.07
CA ILE A 116 -6.29 10.12 -16.01
C ILE A 116 -7.60 9.40 -16.32
N HIS A 117 -8.38 9.00 -15.30
CA HIS A 117 -9.50 8.07 -15.49
C HIS A 117 -10.84 8.77 -15.75
N VAL A 118 -11.00 10.01 -15.31
CA VAL A 118 -12.25 10.76 -15.47
C VAL A 118 -12.12 11.82 -16.57
N GLN A 119 -11.06 12.64 -16.49
CA GLN A 119 -10.84 13.75 -17.43
C GLN A 119 -10.10 13.31 -18.71
N ARG A 120 -9.57 12.07 -18.74
CA ARG A 120 -8.81 11.51 -19.87
C ARG A 120 -7.57 12.33 -20.25
N ALA A 121 -6.97 13.00 -19.28
CA ALA A 121 -5.70 13.69 -19.40
C ALA A 121 -4.57 12.72 -19.06
N PRO A 122 -3.71 12.30 -20.01
CA PRO A 122 -2.79 11.18 -19.79
C PRO A 122 -1.61 11.48 -18.86
N LEU A 123 -1.28 12.76 -18.60
CA LEU A 123 -0.16 13.21 -17.75
C LEU A 123 1.18 12.52 -18.09
N THR A 124 1.46 12.30 -19.36
CA THR A 124 2.66 11.55 -19.80
C THR A 124 3.93 12.41 -19.77
N GLU A 125 3.79 13.72 -19.89
CA GLU A 125 4.90 14.66 -19.92
C GLU A 125 5.14 15.26 -18.52
N ILE A 126 6.41 15.44 -18.15
CA ILE A 126 6.77 16.01 -16.84
C ILE A 126 6.19 17.43 -16.63
N LYS A 127 6.02 18.20 -17.70
CA LYS A 127 5.40 19.53 -17.64
C LYS A 127 3.93 19.49 -17.21
N ASP A 128 3.19 18.43 -17.61
CA ASP A 128 1.78 18.27 -17.26
C ASP A 128 1.66 17.88 -15.78
N VAL A 129 2.57 17.03 -15.30
CA VAL A 129 2.70 16.65 -13.89
C VAL A 129 3.02 17.88 -13.05
N LYS A 130 4.02 18.66 -13.45
CA LYS A 130 4.42 19.92 -12.78
C LYS A 130 3.23 20.88 -12.69
N LYS A 131 2.50 21.05 -13.80
CA LYS A 131 1.31 21.92 -13.84
C LYS A 131 0.20 21.44 -12.89
N LEU A 132 -0.01 20.13 -12.80
CA LEU A 132 -0.98 19.57 -11.86
C LEU A 132 -0.58 19.89 -10.41
N LEU A 133 0.67 19.73 -10.02
CA LEU A 133 1.17 20.05 -8.70
C LEU A 133 1.06 21.55 -8.39
N GLU A 134 1.42 22.40 -9.36
CA GLU A 134 1.31 23.86 -9.24
C GLU A 134 -0.12 24.32 -8.94
N ILE A 135 -1.11 23.79 -9.67
CA ILE A 135 -2.53 24.11 -9.44
C ILE A 135 -2.99 23.65 -8.04
N ASN A 136 -2.34 22.63 -7.49
CA ASN A 136 -2.65 22.10 -6.17
C ASN A 136 -1.74 22.64 -5.05
N GLY A 137 -1.00 23.72 -5.29
CA GLY A 137 -0.27 24.48 -4.27
C GLY A 137 1.19 24.11 -4.07
N ILE A 138 1.77 23.26 -4.90
CA ILE A 138 3.22 23.01 -4.95
C ILE A 138 3.75 23.79 -6.16
N ASP A 139 4.32 24.96 -5.90
CA ASP A 139 4.76 25.85 -6.95
C ASP A 139 5.90 25.29 -7.83
N SER A 140 6.07 25.91 -8.99
CA SER A 140 7.00 25.47 -10.02
C SER A 140 8.46 25.41 -9.56
N ALA A 141 8.91 26.34 -8.71
CA ALA A 141 10.28 26.37 -8.22
C ALA A 141 10.51 25.26 -7.18
N THR A 142 9.55 25.07 -6.29
CA THR A 142 9.54 23.96 -5.31
C THR A 142 9.58 22.61 -6.03
N PHE A 143 8.77 22.43 -7.07
CA PHE A 143 8.81 21.20 -7.88
C PHE A 143 10.19 20.93 -8.49
N ASP A 144 10.80 21.95 -9.12
CA ASP A 144 12.12 21.81 -9.76
C ASP A 144 13.22 21.48 -8.75
N GLN A 145 13.16 22.08 -7.56
CA GLN A 145 14.09 21.79 -6.48
C GLN A 145 13.92 20.35 -5.96
N ASP A 146 12.68 19.94 -5.70
CA ASP A 146 12.38 18.65 -5.08
C ASP A 146 12.70 17.49 -6.04
N ILE A 147 12.30 17.57 -7.30
CA ILE A 147 12.55 16.49 -8.28
C ILE A 147 14.03 16.23 -8.50
N ALA A 148 14.89 17.25 -8.30
CA ALA A 148 16.35 17.15 -8.40
C ALA A 148 17.00 16.77 -7.06
N SER A 149 16.23 16.67 -5.98
CA SER A 149 16.77 16.40 -4.66
C SER A 149 17.12 14.92 -4.45
N MET A 150 18.21 14.67 -3.72
CA MET A 150 18.63 13.29 -3.39
C MET A 150 17.58 12.48 -2.62
N PRO A 151 16.82 13.04 -1.66
CA PRO A 151 15.77 12.30 -0.98
C PRO A 151 14.69 11.77 -1.95
N ILE A 152 14.21 12.59 -2.88
CA ILE A 152 13.17 12.21 -3.85
C ILE A 152 13.73 11.21 -4.86
N ILE A 153 14.92 11.43 -5.41
CA ILE A 153 15.57 10.51 -6.35
C ILE A 153 15.78 9.13 -5.68
N SER A 154 16.28 9.11 -4.44
CA SER A 154 16.50 7.87 -3.71
C SER A 154 15.21 7.15 -3.36
N ALA A 155 14.14 7.87 -3.04
CA ALA A 155 12.83 7.30 -2.75
C ALA A 155 12.20 6.65 -4.01
N GLU A 156 12.31 7.30 -5.16
CA GLU A 156 11.86 6.73 -6.45
C GLU A 156 12.66 5.48 -6.81
N GLN A 157 13.98 5.52 -6.66
CA GLN A 157 14.84 4.37 -6.89
C GLN A 157 14.50 3.21 -5.92
N ALA A 158 14.14 3.51 -4.68
CA ALA A 158 13.69 2.50 -3.71
C ALA A 158 12.37 1.84 -4.14
N MET A 159 11.41 2.62 -4.68
CA MET A 159 10.18 2.07 -5.27
C MET A 159 10.48 1.11 -6.42
N GLN A 160 11.37 1.49 -7.34
CA GLN A 160 11.76 0.65 -8.47
C GLN A 160 12.49 -0.63 -7.99
N ASN A 161 13.39 -0.52 -7.03
CA ASN A 161 14.10 -1.66 -6.46
C ASN A 161 13.12 -2.64 -5.78
N LYS A 162 12.15 -2.12 -5.02
CA LYS A 162 11.11 -2.93 -4.38
C LYS A 162 10.24 -3.63 -5.43
N GLN A 163 9.77 -2.93 -6.44
CA GLN A 163 9.06 -3.48 -7.59
C GLN A 163 9.85 -4.63 -8.25
N ASN A 164 11.12 -4.38 -8.58
CA ASN A 164 11.99 -5.36 -9.27
C ASN A 164 12.23 -6.60 -8.41
N LYS A 165 12.40 -6.43 -7.09
CA LYS A 165 12.53 -7.55 -6.14
C LYS A 165 11.31 -8.47 -6.24
N TYR A 166 10.10 -7.94 -6.10
CA TYR A 166 8.89 -8.76 -6.09
C TYR A 166 8.49 -9.30 -7.46
N SER A 167 8.83 -8.59 -8.54
CA SER A 167 8.65 -9.10 -9.89
C SER A 167 9.55 -10.31 -10.17
N LYS A 168 10.83 -10.25 -9.76
CA LYS A 168 11.77 -11.38 -9.88
C LYS A 168 11.35 -12.60 -9.07
N LEU A 169 10.69 -12.41 -7.94
CA LEU A 169 10.13 -13.47 -7.10
C LEU A 169 8.79 -14.01 -7.63
N GLY A 170 8.26 -13.48 -8.74
CA GLY A 170 6.95 -13.85 -9.27
C GLY A 170 5.77 -13.41 -8.40
N ALA A 171 6.02 -12.63 -7.35
CA ALA A 171 4.99 -12.14 -6.45
C ALA A 171 4.25 -10.90 -6.99
N LEU A 172 4.93 -10.08 -7.80
CA LEU A 172 4.36 -8.90 -8.44
C LEU A 172 4.22 -9.12 -9.94
N THR A 173 3.05 -9.56 -10.37
CA THR A 173 2.71 -9.83 -11.78
C THR A 173 1.71 -8.83 -12.36
N GLY A 174 1.16 -7.95 -11.54
CA GLY A 174 0.18 -6.93 -11.89
C GLY A 174 -0.16 -6.07 -10.70
N VAL A 175 -1.05 -5.08 -10.89
CA VAL A 175 -1.48 -4.14 -9.86
C VAL A 175 -3.02 -3.97 -9.91
N PRO A 176 -3.71 -3.70 -8.79
CA PRO A 176 -3.14 -3.55 -7.45
C PRO A 176 -2.65 -4.89 -6.86
N THR A 177 -1.57 -4.86 -6.09
CA THR A 177 -1.07 -6.00 -5.32
C THR A 177 -0.74 -5.54 -3.90
N PHE A 178 -1.24 -6.26 -2.90
CA PHE A 178 -0.96 -5.98 -1.49
C PHE A 178 -0.06 -7.06 -0.90
N ILE A 179 1.02 -6.63 -0.24
CA ILE A 179 1.95 -7.51 0.46
C ILE A 179 2.08 -7.03 1.90
N VAL A 180 1.77 -7.92 2.85
CA VAL A 180 1.84 -7.65 4.28
C VAL A 180 3.16 -8.20 4.84
N ASN A 181 3.81 -7.43 5.70
CA ASN A 181 5.09 -7.76 6.35
C ASN A 181 6.16 -8.23 5.35
N ASP A 182 6.16 -7.65 4.13
CA ASP A 182 7.03 -8.04 3.01
C ASP A 182 6.87 -9.49 2.53
N LYS A 183 6.12 -10.33 3.22
CA LYS A 183 6.08 -11.79 3.08
C LYS A 183 4.76 -12.38 2.60
N TYR A 184 3.63 -11.76 2.94
CA TYR A 184 2.31 -12.32 2.70
C TYR A 184 1.59 -11.54 1.60
N LYS A 185 1.47 -12.13 0.40
CA LYS A 185 0.72 -11.53 -0.71
C LYS A 185 -0.76 -11.88 -0.60
N ILE A 186 -1.62 -10.88 -0.57
CA ILE A 186 -3.08 -11.05 -0.54
C ILE A 186 -3.58 -11.47 -1.93
N ASN A 187 -4.48 -12.47 -1.96
CA ASN A 187 -5.22 -12.85 -3.15
C ASN A 187 -6.55 -12.08 -3.20
N LEU A 188 -6.55 -10.92 -3.82
CA LEU A 188 -7.72 -10.05 -3.90
C LEU A 188 -8.94 -10.71 -4.58
N ASN A 189 -8.73 -11.74 -5.42
CA ASN A 189 -9.83 -12.42 -6.12
C ASN A 189 -10.72 -13.26 -5.20
N THR A 190 -10.24 -13.61 -4.01
CA THR A 190 -10.98 -14.41 -3.03
C THR A 190 -11.71 -13.56 -1.99
N ILE A 191 -11.41 -12.26 -1.95
CA ILE A 191 -11.95 -11.33 -0.96
C ILE A 191 -13.33 -10.82 -1.41
N LYS A 192 -14.32 -10.98 -0.56
CA LYS A 192 -15.73 -10.68 -0.88
C LYS A 192 -16.13 -9.24 -0.59
N ASN A 193 -15.51 -8.62 0.41
CA ASN A 193 -15.86 -7.27 0.86
C ASN A 193 -14.72 -6.64 1.68
N GLN A 194 -14.85 -5.35 2.01
CA GLN A 194 -13.85 -4.59 2.77
C GLN A 194 -13.60 -5.20 4.16
N LYS A 195 -14.63 -5.62 4.88
CA LYS A 195 -14.49 -6.20 6.22
C LYS A 195 -13.57 -7.43 6.20
N GLU A 196 -13.77 -8.34 5.24
CA GLU A 196 -12.92 -9.54 5.07
C GLU A 196 -11.47 -9.16 4.74
N LEU A 197 -11.27 -8.10 3.94
CA LEU A 197 -9.95 -7.58 3.63
C LEU A 197 -9.25 -7.03 4.87
N ASP A 198 -9.95 -6.24 5.68
CA ASP A 198 -9.41 -5.64 6.91
C ASP A 198 -9.06 -6.73 7.93
N GLU A 199 -9.92 -7.75 8.09
CA GLU A 199 -9.69 -8.91 8.96
C GLU A 199 -8.47 -9.73 8.48
N LEU A 200 -8.32 -9.94 7.17
CA LEU A 200 -7.16 -10.62 6.60
C LEU A 200 -5.87 -9.81 6.82
N VAL A 201 -5.90 -8.50 6.59
CA VAL A 201 -4.74 -7.63 6.85
C VAL A 201 -4.32 -7.70 8.31
N ALA A 202 -5.27 -7.59 9.25
CA ALA A 202 -5.00 -7.69 10.68
C ALA A 202 -4.40 -9.05 11.05
N PHE A 203 -4.94 -10.13 10.50
CA PHE A 203 -4.41 -11.49 10.69
C PHE A 203 -2.97 -11.61 10.19
N LEU A 204 -2.67 -11.14 8.97
CA LEU A 204 -1.34 -11.25 8.37
C LEU A 204 -0.29 -10.35 9.04
N LEU A 205 -0.71 -9.21 9.60
CA LEU A 205 0.18 -8.35 10.40
C LEU A 205 0.60 -9.02 11.72
N ALA A 206 -0.27 -9.88 12.29
CA ALA A 206 -0.01 -10.60 13.53
C ALA A 206 0.88 -11.86 13.34
N LEU A 207 1.00 -12.40 12.11
CA LEU A 207 1.89 -13.52 11.80
C LEU A 207 3.37 -13.13 11.86
#